data_8e60809accf757bf645d7fe7810578a9
#
_entry.id   8e60809accf757bf645d7fe7810578a9
#
_cell.length_a   1.000
_cell.length_b   1.000
_cell.length_c   1.000
_cell.angle_alpha   90.00
_cell.angle_beta   90.00
_cell.angle_gamma   90.00
#
_symmetry.space_group_name_H-M   'P 1'
#
loop_
_entity.id
_entity.type
_entity.pdbx_description
1 polymer ?
#
loop_
_entity_poly.entity_id
_entity_poly.type
_entity_poly.pdbx_seq_one_letter_code
_entity_poly.pdbx_strand_id
1 'polypeptide(L)'
;MKIMLFSLVLVGFLNSAYAHHSFGYHFDVEAEVTIAGTVKEFKFINPHAQVLVDVTGEDGQIETWTCEFRGANGLARTGWREDTFRPGQAIELTGFAARRRDTECYFDHAVMADGTRISQDGPLGGDLYAESASAETSAIAASGDVPNFTGVWGQAPGMGAGMGAGMGRGPTLGGPNRFEWVLSNAGQRALEAYDPIVDDPSIHCKPPSLTRLWGTGNPTQITQEDELFTIHHEWLDVVRNVYLGLSEHPEGIADRVMGHSIGWYEGSTLVIDTVAYEPSVLFQFPGLPTSNQLHTVERLTLSEDGRNFDISWTAEDSAYFTEQLSGNSRPLQRLNTTLQPYNCTPMEVA
;
A
#
# COMPACT_ATOMS: atom_id res chain seq x y z
N MET A 1 69.00 7.82 -7.34
CA MET A 1 67.78 8.03 -8.07
C MET A 1 66.78 6.94 -7.64
N LYS A 2 65.95 7.20 -6.61
CA LYS A 2 65.01 6.22 -6.04
C LYS A 2 63.67 6.43 -6.73
N ILE A 3 63.23 5.43 -7.47
CA ILE A 3 61.90 5.40 -8.12
C ILE A 3 60.91 4.88 -7.08
N MET A 4 59.98 5.73 -6.71
CA MET A 4 58.85 5.44 -5.80
C MET A 4 57.69 4.97 -6.67
N LEU A 5 57.36 3.66 -6.63
CA LEU A 5 56.16 3.11 -7.24
C LEU A 5 54.95 3.50 -6.34
N PHE A 6 54.04 4.29 -6.88
CA PHE A 6 52.73 4.56 -6.29
C PHE A 6 51.76 3.46 -6.78
N SER A 7 51.39 2.54 -5.89
CA SER A 7 50.32 1.58 -6.12
C SER A 7 48.97 2.29 -5.96
N LEU A 8 48.28 2.49 -7.08
CA LEU A 8 46.90 3.00 -7.09
C LEU A 8 45.94 1.85 -6.70
N VAL A 9 45.48 1.87 -5.47
CA VAL A 9 44.41 0.95 -5.03
C VAL A 9 43.09 1.49 -5.59
N LEU A 10 42.58 0.81 -6.64
CA LEU A 10 41.26 1.06 -7.18
C LEU A 10 40.20 0.45 -6.24
N VAL A 11 39.66 1.25 -5.34
CA VAL A 11 38.50 0.86 -4.52
C VAL A 11 37.28 0.88 -5.44
N GLY A 12 36.87 -0.29 -5.90
CA GLY A 12 35.63 -0.47 -6.63
C GLY A 12 34.47 -0.20 -5.68
N PHE A 13 33.78 0.91 -5.87
CA PHE A 13 32.46 1.14 -5.26
C PHE A 13 31.48 0.17 -5.91
N LEU A 14 31.13 -0.89 -5.20
CA LEU A 14 29.97 -1.71 -5.49
C LEU A 14 28.74 -0.83 -5.16
N ASN A 15 28.22 -0.17 -6.17
CA ASN A 15 26.90 0.45 -6.07
C ASN A 15 25.87 -0.69 -5.99
N SER A 16 25.48 -1.07 -4.78
CA SER A 16 24.30 -1.87 -4.55
C SER A 16 23.11 -0.99 -4.85
N ALA A 17 22.53 -1.13 -6.04
CA ALA A 17 21.25 -0.48 -6.39
C ALA A 17 20.15 -1.18 -5.60
N TYR A 18 19.76 -0.62 -4.48
CA TYR A 18 18.58 -1.06 -3.74
C TYR A 18 17.33 -0.48 -4.42
N ALA A 19 16.54 -1.35 -5.05
CA ALA A 19 15.25 -1.02 -5.61
C ALA A 19 14.21 -0.89 -4.48
N HIS A 20 13.53 0.24 -4.42
CA HIS A 20 12.81 0.74 -3.24
C HIS A 20 11.29 0.56 -3.28
N HIS A 21 10.74 -0.54 -3.81
CA HIS A 21 9.30 -0.83 -3.78
C HIS A 21 9.04 -2.33 -3.62
N SER A 22 7.89 -2.75 -2.96
CA SER A 22 7.48 -4.15 -2.91
C SER A 22 7.29 -4.68 -4.30
N PHE A 23 6.66 -3.89 -5.14
CA PHE A 23 6.56 -4.19 -6.55
C PHE A 23 7.97 -4.41 -7.16
N GLY A 24 8.89 -3.45 -7.03
CA GLY A 24 10.26 -3.56 -7.52
C GLY A 24 11.12 -4.65 -6.84
N TYR A 25 10.68 -5.17 -5.69
CA TYR A 25 11.28 -6.36 -5.06
C TYR A 25 10.82 -7.64 -5.74
N HIS A 26 9.53 -7.72 -6.08
CA HIS A 26 8.93 -8.88 -6.71
C HIS A 26 9.13 -8.86 -8.23
N PHE A 27 8.93 -7.71 -8.87
CA PHE A 27 8.87 -7.58 -10.33
C PHE A 27 9.88 -6.58 -10.85
N ASP A 28 10.34 -6.80 -12.09
CA ASP A 28 11.27 -5.93 -12.78
C ASP A 28 10.55 -5.09 -13.82
N VAL A 29 10.37 -3.79 -13.57
CA VAL A 29 9.74 -2.86 -14.50
C VAL A 29 10.47 -2.68 -15.83
N GLU A 30 11.75 -3.06 -15.87
CA GLU A 30 12.57 -3.01 -17.09
C GLU A 30 12.56 -4.32 -17.87
N ALA A 31 12.03 -5.40 -17.27
CA ALA A 31 11.93 -6.72 -17.87
C ALA A 31 10.46 -7.06 -18.21
N GLU A 32 10.01 -6.56 -19.36
CA GLU A 32 8.71 -6.93 -19.90
C GLU A 32 8.72 -8.36 -20.44
N VAL A 33 7.65 -9.10 -20.17
CA VAL A 33 7.42 -10.45 -20.69
C VAL A 33 6.05 -10.52 -21.34
N THR A 34 5.99 -11.19 -22.50
CA THR A 34 4.73 -11.48 -23.20
C THR A 34 4.57 -12.98 -23.33
N ILE A 35 3.44 -13.51 -22.86
CA ILE A 35 3.08 -14.91 -22.93
C ILE A 35 1.78 -15.09 -23.73
N ALA A 36 1.73 -16.11 -24.58
CA ALA A 36 0.53 -16.52 -25.30
C ALA A 36 0.12 -17.91 -24.81
N GLY A 37 -1.13 -18.06 -24.38
CA GLY A 37 -1.58 -19.30 -23.79
C GLY A 37 -3.08 -19.37 -23.59
N THR A 38 -3.48 -20.31 -22.76
CA THR A 38 -4.87 -20.56 -22.40
C THR A 38 -5.08 -20.29 -20.92
N VAL A 39 -6.08 -19.49 -20.59
CA VAL A 39 -6.46 -19.23 -19.19
C VAL A 39 -6.82 -20.55 -18.52
N LYS A 40 -6.10 -20.89 -17.46
CA LYS A 40 -6.38 -22.02 -16.59
C LYS A 40 -7.35 -21.65 -15.48
N GLU A 41 -7.09 -20.51 -14.83
CA GLU A 41 -7.86 -20.01 -13.70
C GLU A 41 -7.71 -18.48 -13.58
N PHE A 42 -8.75 -17.79 -13.14
CA PHE A 42 -8.67 -16.41 -12.70
C PHE A 42 -9.12 -16.33 -11.24
N LYS A 43 -8.19 -16.05 -10.33
CA LYS A 43 -8.45 -15.87 -8.91
C LYS A 43 -8.74 -14.39 -8.66
N PHE A 44 -10.03 -14.05 -8.54
CA PHE A 44 -10.48 -12.68 -8.29
C PHE A 44 -10.57 -12.43 -6.78
N ILE A 45 -9.42 -12.25 -6.13
CA ILE A 45 -9.25 -12.21 -4.67
C ILE A 45 -8.47 -10.97 -4.22
N ASN A 46 -8.48 -10.71 -2.92
CA ASN A 46 -7.61 -9.73 -2.25
C ASN A 46 -6.57 -10.47 -1.37
N PRO A 47 -5.35 -9.94 -1.18
CA PRO A 47 -4.89 -8.59 -1.57
C PRO A 47 -4.54 -8.45 -3.05
N HIS A 48 -4.24 -9.52 -3.76
CA HIS A 48 -3.84 -9.53 -5.16
C HIS A 48 -4.61 -10.60 -5.95
N ALA A 49 -5.30 -10.18 -7.01
CA ALA A 49 -5.89 -11.11 -7.96
C ALA A 49 -4.78 -11.76 -8.80
N GLN A 50 -5.05 -12.93 -9.35
CA GLN A 50 -4.07 -13.71 -10.14
C GLN A 50 -4.75 -14.36 -11.34
N VAL A 51 -4.10 -14.31 -12.51
CA VAL A 51 -4.47 -15.16 -13.62
C VAL A 51 -3.40 -16.23 -13.82
N LEU A 52 -3.85 -17.48 -13.93
CA LEU A 52 -3.02 -18.62 -14.27
C LEU A 52 -3.21 -18.93 -15.76
N VAL A 53 -2.11 -18.99 -16.50
CA VAL A 53 -2.12 -19.22 -17.97
C VAL A 53 -1.24 -20.41 -18.29
N ASP A 54 -1.82 -21.42 -18.93
CA ASP A 54 -1.08 -22.57 -19.45
C ASP A 54 -0.46 -22.21 -20.81
N VAL A 55 0.86 -22.18 -20.86
CA VAL A 55 1.68 -21.87 -22.02
C VAL A 55 2.32 -23.16 -22.54
N THR A 56 2.17 -23.46 -23.83
CA THR A 56 2.79 -24.61 -24.46
C THR A 56 4.14 -24.21 -25.06
N GLY A 57 5.21 -24.77 -24.54
CA GLY A 57 6.57 -24.58 -25.04
C GLY A 57 6.81 -25.19 -26.43
N GLU A 58 7.92 -24.87 -27.05
CA GLU A 58 8.34 -25.43 -28.35
C GLU A 58 8.54 -26.95 -28.30
N ASP A 59 8.85 -27.51 -27.14
CA ASP A 59 8.98 -28.94 -26.87
C ASP A 59 7.64 -29.66 -26.61
N GLY A 60 6.53 -28.88 -26.60
CA GLY A 60 5.17 -29.39 -26.33
C GLY A 60 4.87 -29.56 -24.84
N GLN A 61 5.79 -29.20 -23.95
CA GLN A 61 5.51 -29.18 -22.52
C GLN A 61 4.62 -27.97 -22.16
N ILE A 62 3.76 -28.17 -21.18
CA ILE A 62 2.87 -27.12 -20.67
C ILE A 62 3.49 -26.57 -19.38
N GLU A 63 3.70 -25.28 -19.35
CA GLU A 63 4.14 -24.54 -18.18
C GLU A 63 3.04 -23.56 -17.74
N THR A 64 2.69 -23.56 -16.45
CA THR A 64 1.68 -22.63 -15.94
C THR A 64 2.36 -21.36 -15.44
N TRP A 65 2.02 -20.23 -16.07
CA TRP A 65 2.42 -18.90 -15.66
C TRP A 65 1.38 -18.30 -14.70
N THR A 66 1.84 -17.59 -13.69
CA THR A 66 0.98 -16.85 -12.75
C THR A 66 1.28 -15.37 -12.88
N CYS A 67 0.30 -14.58 -13.31
CA CYS A 67 0.46 -13.13 -13.34
C CYS A 67 -0.47 -12.46 -12.31
N GLU A 68 0.15 -11.62 -11.49
CA GLU A 68 -0.47 -10.94 -10.36
C GLU A 68 -1.05 -9.59 -10.78
N PHE A 69 -2.11 -9.17 -10.10
CA PHE A 69 -2.80 -7.89 -10.27
C PHE A 69 -2.90 -7.16 -8.93
N ARG A 70 -3.43 -5.94 -8.95
CA ARG A 70 -4.00 -5.35 -7.75
C ARG A 70 -5.19 -6.17 -7.25
N GLY A 71 -5.60 -5.94 -6.02
CA GLY A 71 -6.68 -6.69 -5.39
C GLY A 71 -8.05 -6.55 -6.09
N ALA A 72 -8.90 -7.55 -5.87
CA ALA A 72 -10.23 -7.66 -6.48
C ALA A 72 -11.10 -6.42 -6.27
N ASN A 73 -11.10 -5.81 -5.07
CA ASN A 73 -11.88 -4.60 -4.81
C ASN A 73 -11.45 -3.42 -5.71
N GLY A 74 -10.14 -3.25 -5.91
CA GLY A 74 -9.60 -2.24 -6.81
C GLY A 74 -9.94 -2.50 -8.28
N LEU A 75 -9.89 -3.76 -8.71
CA LEU A 75 -10.27 -4.19 -10.05
C LEU A 75 -11.77 -4.03 -10.30
N ALA A 76 -12.62 -4.42 -9.33
CA ALA A 76 -14.07 -4.28 -9.44
C ALA A 76 -14.51 -2.84 -9.71
N ARG A 77 -13.82 -1.87 -9.10
CA ARG A 77 -14.07 -0.43 -9.32
C ARG A 77 -13.73 0.06 -10.73
N THR A 78 -12.92 -0.69 -11.47
CA THR A 78 -12.63 -0.42 -12.89
C THR A 78 -13.36 -1.34 -13.85
N GLY A 79 -14.41 -2.03 -13.36
CA GLY A 79 -15.30 -2.85 -14.16
C GLY A 79 -14.90 -4.31 -14.32
N TRP A 80 -13.81 -4.74 -13.69
CA TRP A 80 -13.42 -6.16 -13.69
C TRP A 80 -14.37 -7.00 -12.85
N ARG A 81 -14.51 -8.27 -13.23
CA ARG A 81 -15.37 -9.28 -12.57
C ARG A 81 -14.64 -10.62 -12.53
N GLU A 82 -15.17 -11.53 -11.72
CA GLU A 82 -14.66 -12.90 -11.63
C GLU A 82 -14.63 -13.65 -12.98
N ASP A 83 -15.52 -13.29 -13.90
CA ASP A 83 -15.62 -13.88 -15.23
C ASP A 83 -14.95 -13.08 -16.35
N THR A 84 -14.15 -12.05 -16.00
CA THR A 84 -13.38 -11.26 -16.98
C THR A 84 -12.43 -12.15 -17.78
N PHE A 85 -11.73 -13.05 -17.11
CA PHE A 85 -11.00 -14.14 -17.73
C PHE A 85 -11.68 -15.47 -17.42
N ARG A 86 -11.92 -16.28 -18.45
CA ARG A 86 -12.60 -17.56 -18.29
C ARG A 86 -11.67 -18.73 -18.61
N PRO A 87 -11.70 -19.82 -17.84
CA PRO A 87 -10.94 -21.02 -18.15
C PRO A 87 -11.19 -21.48 -19.59
N GLY A 88 -10.11 -21.87 -20.29
CA GLY A 88 -10.15 -22.29 -21.69
C GLY A 88 -10.06 -21.14 -22.71
N GLN A 89 -10.04 -19.90 -22.28
CA GLN A 89 -9.93 -18.74 -23.16
C GLN A 89 -8.48 -18.52 -23.60
N ALA A 90 -8.24 -18.35 -24.88
CA ALA A 90 -6.92 -17.97 -25.40
C ALA A 90 -6.68 -16.48 -25.19
N ILE A 91 -5.49 -16.14 -24.67
CA ILE A 91 -5.05 -14.77 -24.46
C ILE A 91 -3.57 -14.62 -24.81
N GLU A 92 -3.19 -13.38 -25.19
CA GLU A 92 -1.82 -12.91 -25.16
C GLU A 92 -1.71 -11.89 -24.02
N LEU A 93 -0.85 -12.15 -23.03
CA LEU A 93 -0.71 -11.35 -21.83
C LEU A 93 0.69 -10.76 -21.77
N THR A 94 0.77 -9.46 -21.52
CA THR A 94 2.01 -8.74 -21.28
C THR A 94 2.06 -8.27 -19.83
N GLY A 95 3.23 -8.41 -19.22
CA GLY A 95 3.46 -8.02 -17.85
C GLY A 95 4.94 -7.82 -17.53
N PHE A 96 5.26 -7.56 -16.28
CA PHE A 96 6.61 -7.38 -15.77
C PHE A 96 7.09 -8.65 -15.09
N ALA A 97 8.24 -9.18 -15.52
CA ALA A 97 8.79 -10.44 -15.03
C ALA A 97 9.07 -10.39 -13.51
N ALA A 98 8.81 -11.49 -12.82
CA ALA A 98 9.21 -11.61 -11.43
C ALA A 98 10.74 -11.79 -11.32
N ARG A 99 11.34 -11.24 -10.26
CA ARG A 99 12.79 -11.28 -10.03
C ARG A 99 13.30 -12.62 -9.50
N ARG A 100 12.44 -13.40 -8.85
CA ARG A 100 12.82 -14.64 -8.17
C ARG A 100 12.19 -15.90 -8.76
N ARG A 101 11.25 -15.75 -9.72
CA ARG A 101 10.51 -16.86 -10.30
C ARG A 101 10.31 -16.66 -11.80
N ASP A 102 10.72 -17.64 -12.58
CA ASP A 102 10.76 -17.55 -14.04
C ASP A 102 9.38 -17.55 -14.71
N THR A 103 8.35 -18.09 -14.02
CA THR A 103 6.98 -18.22 -14.53
C THR A 103 5.97 -17.35 -13.81
N GLU A 104 6.44 -16.24 -13.25
CA GLU A 104 5.58 -15.24 -12.61
C GLU A 104 5.75 -13.87 -13.24
N CYS A 105 4.65 -13.13 -13.31
CA CYS A 105 4.65 -11.74 -13.77
C CYS A 105 3.65 -10.88 -13.01
N TYR A 106 3.81 -9.57 -13.12
CA TYR A 106 2.77 -8.61 -12.77
C TYR A 106 2.09 -8.14 -14.04
N PHE A 107 0.78 -8.28 -14.09
CA PHE A 107 -0.04 -7.98 -15.26
C PHE A 107 0.00 -6.50 -15.63
N ASP A 108 0.27 -6.19 -16.88
CA ASP A 108 0.10 -4.87 -17.48
C ASP A 108 -1.16 -4.82 -18.36
N HIS A 109 -1.20 -5.65 -19.40
CA HIS A 109 -2.37 -5.76 -20.27
C HIS A 109 -2.49 -7.17 -20.89
N ALA A 110 -3.66 -7.44 -21.48
CA ALA A 110 -3.86 -8.61 -22.32
C ALA A 110 -4.60 -8.26 -23.61
N VAL A 111 -4.37 -9.05 -24.64
CA VAL A 111 -5.11 -9.06 -25.89
C VAL A 111 -5.91 -10.35 -25.98
N MET A 112 -7.22 -10.19 -26.09
CA MET A 112 -8.16 -11.30 -26.20
C MET A 112 -8.19 -11.85 -27.63
N ALA A 113 -8.72 -13.05 -27.83
CA ALA A 113 -8.83 -13.69 -29.16
C ALA A 113 -9.60 -12.86 -30.20
N ASP A 114 -10.51 -11.98 -29.76
CA ASP A 114 -11.25 -11.05 -30.63
C ASP A 114 -10.51 -9.75 -30.92
N GLY A 115 -9.28 -9.59 -30.39
CA GLY A 115 -8.47 -8.39 -30.51
C GLY A 115 -8.76 -7.32 -29.45
N THR A 116 -9.66 -7.55 -28.53
CA THR A 116 -9.94 -6.62 -27.43
C THR A 116 -8.72 -6.53 -26.50
N ARG A 117 -8.24 -5.32 -26.26
CA ARG A 117 -7.16 -5.06 -25.30
C ARG A 117 -7.75 -4.63 -23.97
N ILE A 118 -7.26 -5.23 -22.90
CA ILE A 118 -7.66 -4.92 -21.54
C ILE A 118 -6.45 -4.65 -20.65
N SER A 119 -6.58 -3.72 -19.72
CA SER A 119 -5.57 -3.37 -18.69
C SER A 119 -6.22 -3.32 -17.31
N GLN A 120 -5.43 -3.17 -16.27
CA GLN A 120 -5.98 -3.04 -14.91
C GLN A 120 -6.86 -1.79 -14.72
N ASP A 121 -6.67 -0.78 -15.56
CA ASP A 121 -7.48 0.44 -15.55
C ASP A 121 -8.77 0.29 -16.37
N GLY A 122 -9.00 -0.90 -16.87
CA GLY A 122 -10.22 -1.40 -17.50
C GLY A 122 -10.18 -1.40 -19.03
N PRO A 123 -10.78 -2.42 -19.67
CA PRO A 123 -11.15 -2.38 -21.08
C PRO A 123 -12.32 -1.49 -21.28
N LEU A 124 -12.90 -1.27 -20.22
CA LEU A 124 -14.31 -1.03 -20.08
C LEU A 124 -14.59 0.45 -19.86
N GLY A 125 -13.57 1.30 -20.08
CA GLY A 125 -13.71 2.74 -20.35
C GLY A 125 -14.59 3.49 -19.35
N GLY A 126 -14.59 3.05 -18.13
CA GLY A 126 -15.35 3.72 -17.10
C GLY A 126 -14.43 4.12 -15.96
N ASP A 127 -14.04 5.36 -15.92
CA ASP A 127 -13.56 5.98 -14.70
C ASP A 127 -14.77 6.07 -13.74
N LEU A 128 -15.04 4.98 -13.01
CA LEU A 128 -16.15 4.94 -12.04
C LEU A 128 -15.97 5.99 -10.92
N TYR A 129 -14.75 6.53 -10.80
CA TYR A 129 -14.47 7.68 -9.95
C TYR A 129 -14.82 9.02 -10.61
N ALA A 130 -14.87 9.10 -11.95
CA ALA A 130 -15.26 10.34 -12.64
C ALA A 130 -16.74 10.67 -12.43
N GLU A 131 -17.62 9.66 -12.38
CA GLU A 131 -19.04 9.90 -12.04
C GLU A 131 -19.22 10.27 -10.56
N SER A 132 -18.40 9.68 -9.65
CA SER A 132 -18.47 10.05 -8.23
C SER A 132 -17.87 11.43 -7.94
N ALA A 133 -16.91 11.88 -8.73
CA ALA A 133 -16.33 13.23 -8.60
C ALA A 133 -17.31 14.33 -9.08
N SER A 134 -18.27 14.01 -9.94
CA SER A 134 -19.29 14.95 -10.44
C SER A 134 -20.57 14.99 -9.60
N ALA A 135 -20.80 14.00 -8.71
CA ALA A 135 -21.87 14.09 -7.74
C ALA A 135 -21.54 15.25 -6.79
N GLU A 136 -22.37 16.29 -6.80
CA GLU A 136 -22.29 17.38 -5.84
C GLU A 136 -22.29 16.80 -4.42
N THR A 137 -21.09 16.60 -3.88
CA THR A 137 -20.93 16.33 -2.46
C THR A 137 -21.37 17.60 -1.77
N SER A 138 -22.62 17.62 -1.30
CA SER A 138 -23.11 18.70 -0.46
C SER A 138 -22.09 18.87 0.65
N ALA A 139 -21.46 20.04 0.70
CA ALA A 139 -20.55 20.38 1.79
C ALA A 139 -21.37 20.22 3.08
N ILE A 140 -21.06 19.20 3.86
CA ILE A 140 -21.66 19.05 5.19
C ILE A 140 -20.96 20.09 6.03
N ALA A 141 -21.56 21.26 6.12
CA ALA A 141 -21.07 22.35 6.96
C ALA A 141 -20.87 21.82 8.39
N ALA A 142 -19.72 22.12 8.97
CA ALA A 142 -19.50 21.86 10.38
C ALA A 142 -20.65 22.48 11.19
N SER A 143 -21.40 21.65 11.92
CA SER A 143 -22.38 22.13 12.86
C SER A 143 -21.67 22.38 14.19
N GLY A 144 -21.08 23.56 14.36
CA GLY A 144 -20.32 23.92 15.54
C GLY A 144 -18.81 24.06 15.31
N ASP A 145 -18.06 24.22 16.40
CA ASP A 145 -16.60 24.43 16.40
C ASP A 145 -15.78 23.17 16.08
N VAL A 146 -16.42 22.00 15.90
CA VAL A 146 -15.75 20.71 15.66
C VAL A 146 -15.82 20.36 14.17
N PRO A 147 -14.67 20.04 13.53
CA PRO A 147 -14.62 19.67 12.14
C PRO A 147 -15.32 18.32 11.89
N ASN A 148 -16.09 18.22 10.80
CA ASN A 148 -16.85 17.02 10.47
C ASN A 148 -16.11 16.16 9.43
N PHE A 149 -15.48 15.09 9.90
CA PHE A 149 -14.81 14.10 9.06
C PHE A 149 -15.73 12.94 8.62
N THR A 150 -16.97 12.84 9.13
CA THR A 150 -17.86 11.72 8.79
C THR A 150 -18.05 11.58 7.29
N GLY A 151 -17.83 10.39 6.75
CA GLY A 151 -17.97 10.09 5.32
C GLY A 151 -16.98 9.06 4.83
N VAL A 152 -16.95 8.87 3.51
CA VAL A 152 -15.99 8.00 2.83
C VAL A 152 -14.92 8.86 2.15
N TRP A 153 -13.69 8.44 2.29
CA TRP A 153 -12.51 9.18 1.85
C TRP A 153 -11.59 8.29 1.03
N GLY A 154 -10.89 8.87 0.07
CA GLY A 154 -9.91 8.15 -0.73
C GLY A 154 -9.03 9.09 -1.53
N GLN A 155 -8.09 8.55 -2.26
CA GLN A 155 -7.20 9.33 -3.12
C GLN A 155 -7.97 9.86 -4.32
N ALA A 156 -7.60 11.04 -4.80
CA ALA A 156 -8.18 11.61 -6.01
C ALA A 156 -7.96 10.70 -7.24
N PRO A 157 -8.95 10.58 -8.15
CA PRO A 157 -8.79 9.86 -9.40
C PRO A 157 -7.56 10.34 -10.17
N GLY A 158 -6.80 9.40 -10.74
CA GLY A 158 -5.58 9.72 -11.50
C GLY A 158 -4.31 9.93 -10.65
N MET A 159 -4.40 10.03 -9.32
CA MET A 159 -3.21 10.14 -8.46
C MET A 159 -2.66 8.80 -7.95
N GLY A 160 -3.34 7.70 -8.16
CA GLY A 160 -2.94 6.41 -7.61
C GLY A 160 -3.20 5.18 -8.48
N ALA A 161 -3.90 5.32 -9.59
CA ALA A 161 -4.34 4.18 -10.40
C ALA A 161 -3.32 3.73 -11.47
N GLY A 162 -2.37 4.57 -11.83
CA GLY A 162 -1.34 4.20 -12.82
C GLY A 162 -0.07 3.67 -12.17
N MET A 163 0.46 2.56 -12.66
CA MET A 163 1.75 2.00 -12.24
C MET A 163 2.90 3.03 -12.24
N GLY A 164 2.81 4.08 -13.07
CA GLY A 164 3.79 5.16 -13.12
C GLY A 164 3.67 6.23 -12.02
N ALA A 165 2.49 6.44 -11.43
CA ALA A 165 2.27 7.48 -10.43
C ALA A 165 2.42 6.98 -8.98
N GLY A 166 2.11 5.71 -8.72
CA GLY A 166 2.24 5.07 -7.40
C GLY A 166 3.63 4.52 -7.12
N MET A 167 4.39 4.16 -8.15
CA MET A 167 5.73 3.58 -8.03
C MET A 167 6.84 4.63 -7.88
N GLY A 168 6.58 5.88 -8.23
CA GLY A 168 7.63 6.86 -8.41
C GLY A 168 8.09 7.60 -7.17
N ARG A 169 7.29 7.72 -6.17
CA ARG A 169 7.67 8.46 -4.96
C ARG A 169 6.78 8.01 -3.82
N GLY A 170 7.25 7.05 -3.04
CA GLY A 170 6.90 6.99 -1.63
C GLY A 170 7.07 8.36 -0.99
N PRO A 171 6.58 8.61 0.23
CA PRO A 171 6.78 9.91 0.89
C PRO A 171 8.22 10.30 0.64
N THR A 172 8.45 11.51 0.12
CA THR A 172 9.77 12.04 -0.20
C THR A 172 10.57 12.26 1.08
N LEU A 173 10.88 11.17 1.72
CA LEU A 173 11.92 11.12 2.73
C LEU A 173 13.22 11.08 1.93
N GLY A 174 13.83 12.23 1.78
CA GLY A 174 14.95 12.51 0.91
C GLY A 174 16.00 11.41 0.79
N GLY A 175 15.99 10.67 -0.31
CA GLY A 175 17.05 9.77 -0.75
C GLY A 175 17.06 8.37 -0.13
N PRO A 176 17.71 7.42 -0.79
CA PRO A 176 17.71 5.99 -0.45
C PRO A 176 18.34 5.61 0.90
N ASN A 177 19.07 6.50 1.53
CA ASN A 177 19.89 6.18 2.73
C ASN A 177 19.38 6.85 4.02
N ARG A 178 18.23 7.52 4.02
CA ARG A 178 17.79 8.24 5.20
C ARG A 178 17.36 7.34 6.36
N PHE A 179 16.82 6.18 6.05
CA PHE A 179 16.38 5.21 7.07
C PHE A 179 17.53 4.53 7.80
N GLU A 180 18.65 4.27 7.12
CA GLU A 180 19.83 3.69 7.76
C GLU A 180 20.40 4.59 8.87
N TRP A 181 20.19 5.90 8.75
CA TRP A 181 20.74 6.89 9.68
C TRP A 181 19.92 7.06 10.95
N VAL A 182 18.66 6.67 10.93
CA VAL A 182 17.77 6.79 12.08
C VAL A 182 17.60 5.50 12.87
N LEU A 183 18.15 4.38 12.38
CA LEU A 183 18.05 3.09 13.05
C LEU A 183 19.14 2.91 14.11
N SER A 184 18.72 2.42 15.27
CA SER A 184 19.63 1.86 16.26
C SER A 184 20.26 0.57 15.72
N ASN A 185 21.31 0.07 16.39
CA ASN A 185 21.90 -1.22 16.06
C ASN A 185 20.87 -2.38 16.11
N ALA A 186 19.85 -2.29 16.96
CA ALA A 186 18.77 -3.27 17.03
C ALA A 186 17.84 -3.14 15.84
N GLY A 187 17.47 -1.91 15.46
CA GLY A 187 16.67 -1.62 14.29
C GLY A 187 17.32 -2.06 12.97
N GLN A 188 18.65 -1.85 12.86
CA GLN A 188 19.40 -2.33 11.69
C GLN A 188 19.37 -3.86 11.56
N ARG A 189 19.60 -4.58 12.66
CA ARG A 189 19.49 -6.05 12.65
C ARG A 189 18.07 -6.54 12.30
N ALA A 190 17.04 -5.84 12.78
CA ALA A 190 15.66 -6.18 12.44
C ALA A 190 15.37 -5.93 10.94
N LEU A 191 15.90 -4.82 10.39
CA LEU A 191 15.79 -4.53 8.96
C LEU A 191 16.52 -5.56 8.09
N GLU A 192 17.74 -5.94 8.47
CA GLU A 192 18.53 -6.96 7.75
C GLU A 192 17.87 -8.35 7.77
N ALA A 193 17.11 -8.65 8.83
CA ALA A 193 16.39 -9.91 8.96
C ALA A 193 15.06 -9.94 8.21
N TYR A 194 14.52 -8.78 7.81
CA TYR A 194 13.21 -8.66 7.17
C TYR A 194 13.30 -8.97 5.66
N ASP A 195 12.54 -9.96 5.21
CA ASP A 195 12.31 -10.21 3.78
C ASP A 195 10.91 -9.72 3.38
N PRO A 196 10.78 -8.61 2.62
CA PRO A 196 9.49 -8.05 2.26
C PRO A 196 8.60 -9.00 1.42
N ILE A 197 9.16 -10.08 0.89
CA ILE A 197 8.41 -11.10 0.13
C ILE A 197 7.70 -12.08 1.05
N VAL A 198 8.28 -12.38 2.22
CA VAL A 198 7.70 -13.37 3.15
C VAL A 198 7.22 -12.76 4.46
N ASP A 199 7.77 -11.62 4.87
CA ASP A 199 7.49 -11.02 6.19
C ASP A 199 6.50 -9.85 6.13
N ASP A 200 6.09 -9.40 4.93
CA ASP A 200 5.09 -8.33 4.82
C ASP A 200 3.75 -8.79 5.43
N PRO A 201 3.26 -8.12 6.50
CA PRO A 201 2.02 -8.54 7.16
C PRO A 201 0.82 -8.64 6.20
N SER A 202 0.76 -7.78 5.19
CA SER A 202 -0.39 -7.70 4.29
C SER A 202 -0.58 -8.94 3.41
N ILE A 203 0.49 -9.65 3.06
CA ILE A 203 0.37 -10.91 2.31
C ILE A 203 -0.23 -12.03 3.16
N HIS A 204 -0.13 -11.91 4.49
CA HIS A 204 -0.72 -12.81 5.48
C HIS A 204 -2.07 -12.31 6.00
N CYS A 205 -2.69 -11.34 5.32
CA CYS A 205 -3.95 -10.70 5.75
C CYS A 205 -3.89 -10.04 7.12
N LYS A 206 -2.70 -9.64 7.57
CA LYS A 206 -2.50 -8.89 8.82
C LYS A 206 -2.32 -7.42 8.49
N PRO A 207 -2.98 -6.51 9.21
CA PRO A 207 -2.74 -5.08 9.02
C PRO A 207 -1.28 -4.74 9.30
N PRO A 208 -0.63 -3.99 8.40
CA PRO A 208 0.65 -3.35 8.74
C PRO A 208 0.39 -2.12 9.61
N SER A 209 1.46 -1.46 10.03
CA SER A 209 1.31 -0.26 10.82
C SER A 209 0.67 0.90 10.04
N LEU A 210 0.33 1.90 10.78
CA LEU A 210 -0.54 3.03 10.47
C LEU A 210 -0.27 3.78 9.18
N THR A 211 1.00 4.10 8.88
CA THR A 211 1.35 4.94 7.73
C THR A 211 0.97 4.30 6.40
N ARG A 212 0.96 2.97 6.32
CA ARG A 212 0.56 2.24 5.11
C ARG A 212 -0.94 2.29 4.86
N LEU A 213 -1.76 2.31 5.91
CA LEU A 213 -3.23 2.34 5.77
C LEU A 213 -3.72 3.58 5.01
N TRP A 214 -3.11 4.74 5.26
CA TRP A 214 -3.42 5.96 4.55
C TRP A 214 -2.91 6.02 3.10
N GLY A 215 -1.92 5.20 2.78
CA GLY A 215 -1.26 5.18 1.47
C GLY A 215 -1.87 4.22 0.45
N THR A 216 -2.82 3.37 0.84
CA THR A 216 -3.49 2.44 -0.07
C THR A 216 -4.48 3.14 -0.97
N GLY A 217 -4.74 2.64 -2.15
CA GLY A 217 -5.78 3.18 -3.03
C GLY A 217 -7.22 2.82 -2.60
N ASN A 218 -7.39 2.10 -1.49
CA ASN A 218 -8.69 1.67 -1.01
C ASN A 218 -9.39 2.78 -0.24
N PRO A 219 -10.73 2.89 -0.30
CA PRO A 219 -11.49 3.86 0.48
C PRO A 219 -11.38 3.62 1.98
N THR A 220 -11.57 4.71 2.71
CA THR A 220 -11.64 4.72 4.19
C THR A 220 -12.92 5.40 4.61
N GLN A 221 -13.71 4.75 5.44
CA GLN A 221 -14.90 5.34 6.05
C GLN A 221 -14.55 5.88 7.43
N ILE A 222 -14.99 7.11 7.70
CA ILE A 222 -14.88 7.74 9.01
C ILE A 222 -16.28 7.93 9.58
N THR A 223 -16.47 7.54 10.84
CA THR A 223 -17.66 7.80 11.64
C THR A 223 -17.24 8.56 12.88
N GLN A 224 -17.91 9.66 13.16
CA GLN A 224 -17.61 10.56 14.25
C GLN A 224 -18.79 10.64 15.20
N GLU A 225 -18.55 10.27 16.45
CA GLU A 225 -19.48 10.35 17.58
C GLU A 225 -18.86 11.22 18.68
N ASP A 226 -19.61 11.56 19.72
CA ASP A 226 -19.16 12.52 20.75
C ASP A 226 -17.85 12.10 21.44
N GLU A 227 -17.68 10.82 21.75
CA GLU A 227 -16.51 10.28 22.46
C GLU A 227 -15.67 9.30 21.63
N LEU A 228 -16.12 9.00 20.39
CA LEU A 228 -15.49 7.99 19.55
C LEU A 228 -15.37 8.47 18.10
N PHE A 229 -14.14 8.38 17.58
CA PHE A 229 -13.87 8.59 16.17
C PHE A 229 -13.39 7.25 15.60
N THR A 230 -14.20 6.66 14.72
CA THR A 230 -13.92 5.35 14.12
C THR A 230 -13.40 5.53 12.71
N ILE A 231 -12.28 4.90 12.41
CA ILE A 231 -11.67 4.85 11.09
C ILE A 231 -11.75 3.42 10.60
N HIS A 232 -12.50 3.18 9.52
CA HIS A 232 -12.60 1.88 8.89
C HIS A 232 -11.94 1.93 7.51
N HIS A 233 -10.76 1.34 7.39
CA HIS A 233 -10.09 1.18 6.12
C HIS A 233 -10.65 -0.07 5.41
N GLU A 234 -11.07 0.06 4.16
CA GLU A 234 -11.50 -1.09 3.37
C GLU A 234 -10.34 -2.10 3.20
N TRP A 235 -9.11 -1.61 3.06
CA TRP A 235 -7.97 -2.48 2.97
C TRP A 235 -7.81 -3.30 4.25
N LEU A 236 -7.88 -4.63 4.10
CA LEU A 236 -7.81 -5.62 5.18
C LEU A 236 -8.94 -5.49 6.23
N ASP A 237 -10.03 -4.77 5.92
CA ASP A 237 -11.15 -4.50 6.83
C ASP A 237 -10.73 -3.95 8.20
N VAL A 238 -9.71 -3.06 8.20
CA VAL A 238 -9.12 -2.55 9.44
C VAL A 238 -10.02 -1.51 10.08
N VAL A 239 -10.49 -1.80 11.29
CA VAL A 239 -11.24 -0.84 12.11
C VAL A 239 -10.36 -0.35 13.25
N ARG A 240 -10.26 0.98 13.38
CA ARG A 240 -9.52 1.66 14.40
C ARG A 240 -10.41 2.62 15.16
N ASN A 241 -10.41 2.53 16.46
CA ASN A 241 -11.14 3.40 17.36
C ASN A 241 -10.20 4.42 17.99
N VAL A 242 -10.54 5.70 17.90
CA VAL A 242 -9.86 6.82 18.54
C VAL A 242 -10.78 7.37 19.62
N TYR A 243 -10.35 7.31 20.86
CA TYR A 243 -11.15 7.73 22.01
C TYR A 243 -10.97 9.23 22.25
N LEU A 244 -12.02 10.01 22.03
CA LEU A 244 -11.99 11.47 22.16
C LEU A 244 -12.23 11.94 23.61
N GLY A 245 -12.82 11.08 24.45
CA GLY A 245 -13.09 11.39 25.86
C GLY A 245 -11.92 11.12 26.83
N LEU A 246 -10.82 10.58 26.32
CA LEU A 246 -9.66 10.26 27.14
C LEU A 246 -8.58 11.32 27.01
N SER A 247 -8.03 11.78 28.13
CA SER A 247 -6.88 12.69 28.16
C SER A 247 -5.53 11.98 28.23
N GLU A 248 -5.53 10.69 28.61
CA GLU A 248 -4.34 9.86 28.80
C GLU A 248 -4.65 8.41 28.39
N HIS A 249 -3.64 7.68 27.95
CA HIS A 249 -3.77 6.24 27.73
C HIS A 249 -3.90 5.52 29.08
N PRO A 250 -4.83 4.54 29.19
CA PRO A 250 -4.91 3.72 30.40
C PRO A 250 -3.63 2.93 30.66
N GLU A 251 -3.26 2.75 31.90
CA GLU A 251 -2.12 1.92 32.28
C GLU A 251 -2.36 0.44 31.94
N GLY A 252 -1.30 -0.29 31.57
CA GLY A 252 -1.34 -1.75 31.37
C GLY A 252 -2.13 -2.20 30.14
N ILE A 253 -2.27 -1.36 29.14
CA ILE A 253 -2.90 -1.73 27.87
C ILE A 253 -2.07 -2.82 27.19
N ALA A 254 -2.73 -3.90 26.77
CA ALA A 254 -2.10 -4.93 25.97
C ALA A 254 -1.77 -4.41 24.55
N ASP A 255 -0.64 -4.83 24.01
CA ASP A 255 -0.24 -4.53 22.64
C ASP A 255 -1.30 -5.04 21.66
N ARG A 256 -1.56 -4.26 20.60
CA ARG A 256 -2.52 -4.55 19.53
C ARG A 256 -1.92 -4.16 18.19
N VAL A 257 -2.37 -4.82 17.15
CA VAL A 257 -1.91 -4.52 15.78
C VAL A 257 -2.03 -3.04 15.43
N MET A 258 -3.15 -2.39 15.81
CA MET A 258 -3.40 -0.97 15.55
C MET A 258 -3.15 -0.07 16.77
N GLY A 259 -2.57 -0.60 17.82
CA GLY A 259 -2.33 0.14 19.06
C GLY A 259 -3.62 0.55 19.78
N HIS A 260 -3.47 1.48 20.73
CA HIS A 260 -4.55 2.17 21.41
C HIS A 260 -4.45 3.66 21.10
N SER A 261 -5.53 4.26 20.57
CA SER A 261 -5.56 5.64 20.10
C SER A 261 -6.46 6.51 20.98
N ILE A 262 -5.94 7.66 21.38
CA ILE A 262 -6.73 8.77 21.93
C ILE A 262 -6.68 9.95 20.96
N GLY A 263 -7.61 10.88 21.03
CA GLY A 263 -7.63 12.02 20.12
C GLY A 263 -8.28 13.26 20.70
N TRP A 264 -7.91 14.40 20.14
CA TRP A 264 -8.49 15.70 20.48
C TRP A 264 -8.44 16.64 19.27
N TYR A 265 -9.25 17.70 19.32
CA TYR A 265 -9.30 18.69 18.24
C TYR A 265 -8.46 19.91 18.55
N GLU A 266 -7.72 20.36 17.55
CA GLU A 266 -6.99 21.65 17.52
C GLU A 266 -7.47 22.44 16.29
N GLY A 267 -8.54 23.21 16.46
CA GLY A 267 -9.21 23.89 15.35
C GLY A 267 -9.77 22.89 14.32
N SER A 268 -9.35 23.00 13.06
CA SER A 268 -9.74 22.07 11.98
C SER A 268 -8.97 20.75 11.96
N THR A 269 -8.08 20.52 12.93
CA THR A 269 -7.21 19.35 12.98
C THR A 269 -7.64 18.40 14.08
N LEU A 270 -7.86 17.12 13.73
CA LEU A 270 -7.89 16.01 14.68
C LEU A 270 -6.46 15.53 14.92
N VAL A 271 -6.01 15.58 16.17
CA VAL A 271 -4.76 14.96 16.60
C VAL A 271 -5.06 13.59 17.18
N ILE A 272 -4.31 12.58 16.76
CA ILE A 272 -4.46 11.20 17.21
C ILE A 272 -3.12 10.73 17.76
N ASP A 273 -3.11 10.40 19.03
CA ASP A 273 -1.96 9.83 19.73
C ASP A 273 -2.15 8.33 19.89
N THR A 274 -1.14 7.50 19.57
CA THR A 274 -1.27 6.03 19.60
C THR A 274 -0.04 5.35 20.16
N VAL A 275 -0.27 4.45 21.10
CA VAL A 275 0.73 3.60 21.76
C VAL A 275 0.28 2.13 21.80
N ALA A 276 1.06 1.27 22.42
CA ALA A 276 0.76 -0.14 22.63
C ALA A 276 0.54 -0.91 21.31
N TYR A 277 1.45 -0.74 20.37
CA TYR A 277 1.48 -1.49 19.12
C TYR A 277 2.10 -2.87 19.29
N GLU A 278 1.60 -3.85 18.57
CA GLU A 278 2.37 -5.06 18.30
C GLU A 278 3.54 -4.74 17.35
N PRO A 279 4.68 -5.45 17.45
CA PRO A 279 5.77 -5.31 16.51
C PRO A 279 5.30 -5.52 15.05
N SER A 280 5.70 -4.64 14.15
CA SER A 280 5.27 -4.65 12.75
C SER A 280 6.28 -3.91 11.87
N VAL A 281 5.82 -3.34 10.76
CA VAL A 281 6.62 -2.49 9.86
C VAL A 281 5.91 -1.16 9.62
N LEU A 282 6.64 -0.06 9.78
CA LEU A 282 6.11 1.29 9.57
C LEU A 282 5.94 1.60 8.08
N PHE A 283 6.87 1.14 7.27
CA PHE A 283 6.85 1.26 5.81
C PHE A 283 7.04 -0.09 5.16
N GLN A 284 6.37 -0.31 4.06
CA GLN A 284 6.55 -1.51 3.24
C GLN A 284 8.00 -1.61 2.71
N PHE A 285 8.60 -0.47 2.42
CA PHE A 285 9.95 -0.38 1.86
C PHE A 285 10.78 0.64 2.61
N PRO A 286 11.93 0.22 2.97
CA PRO A 286 12.58 -1.10 2.86
C PRO A 286 12.07 -2.14 3.88
N GLY A 287 10.86 -1.97 4.44
CA GLY A 287 10.37 -2.78 5.52
C GLY A 287 10.86 -2.27 6.86
N LEU A 288 10.69 -0.97 7.12
CA LEU A 288 11.17 -0.36 8.36
C LEU A 288 10.50 -1.00 9.58
N PRO A 289 11.22 -1.85 10.34
CA PRO A 289 10.62 -2.58 11.44
C PRO A 289 10.28 -1.64 12.60
N THR A 290 9.23 -2.00 13.34
CA THR A 290 8.84 -1.34 14.58
C THR A 290 8.72 -2.34 15.71
N SER A 291 9.01 -1.89 16.92
CA SER A 291 8.81 -2.66 18.16
C SER A 291 7.48 -2.30 18.82
N ASN A 292 7.20 -2.92 19.96
CA ASN A 292 6.05 -2.52 20.81
C ASN A 292 6.27 -1.20 21.57
N GLN A 293 7.43 -0.55 21.39
CA GLN A 293 7.70 0.79 21.91
C GLN A 293 7.36 1.88 20.87
N LEU A 294 6.76 1.49 19.75
CA LEU A 294 6.28 2.46 18.77
C LEU A 294 5.24 3.38 19.40
N HIS A 295 5.45 4.68 19.23
CA HIS A 295 4.53 5.75 19.54
C HIS A 295 4.32 6.59 18.27
N THR A 296 3.09 6.87 17.91
CA THR A 296 2.78 7.70 16.73
C THR A 296 1.82 8.83 17.09
N VAL A 297 2.02 9.97 16.47
CA VAL A 297 1.06 11.08 16.51
C VAL A 297 0.69 11.42 15.08
N GLU A 298 -0.60 11.37 14.79
CA GLU A 298 -1.17 11.75 13.49
C GLU A 298 -1.97 13.04 13.61
N ARG A 299 -1.97 13.83 12.56
CA ARG A 299 -2.72 15.08 12.47
C ARG A 299 -3.51 15.06 11.16
N LEU A 300 -4.81 14.97 11.27
CA LEU A 300 -5.76 15.03 10.17
C LEU A 300 -6.33 16.44 10.10
N THR A 301 -5.98 17.20 9.08
CA THR A 301 -6.42 18.60 8.94
C THR A 301 -7.44 18.73 7.84
N LEU A 302 -8.69 19.01 8.21
CA LEU A 302 -9.79 19.16 7.27
C LEU A 302 -9.69 20.50 6.54
N SER A 303 -9.87 20.50 5.22
CA SER A 303 -9.98 21.72 4.42
C SER A 303 -11.20 22.56 4.80
N GLU A 304 -11.16 23.86 4.56
CA GLU A 304 -12.26 24.79 4.89
C GLU A 304 -13.58 24.40 4.21
N ASP A 305 -13.52 23.84 3.02
CA ASP A 305 -14.69 23.38 2.26
C ASP A 305 -15.17 21.97 2.65
N GLY A 306 -14.46 21.30 3.59
CA GLY A 306 -14.79 19.95 4.07
C GLY A 306 -14.64 18.86 3.03
N ARG A 307 -13.99 19.11 1.90
CA ARG A 307 -13.88 18.16 0.80
C ARG A 307 -12.63 17.30 0.83
N ASN A 308 -11.57 17.79 1.45
CA ASN A 308 -10.29 17.12 1.55
C ASN A 308 -9.77 17.16 2.97
N PHE A 309 -8.87 16.27 3.33
CA PHE A 309 -8.02 16.45 4.50
C PHE A 309 -6.60 15.99 4.23
N ASP A 310 -5.67 16.69 4.86
CA ASP A 310 -4.25 16.37 4.86
C ASP A 310 -3.91 15.51 6.07
N ILE A 311 -2.91 14.65 5.92
CA ILE A 311 -2.43 13.77 6.97
C ILE A 311 -0.94 13.98 7.14
N SER A 312 -0.53 14.44 8.31
CA SER A 312 0.85 14.40 8.75
C SER A 312 1.00 13.47 9.95
N TRP A 313 2.21 12.93 10.14
CA TRP A 313 2.47 12.01 11.24
C TRP A 313 3.90 12.12 11.74
N THR A 314 4.07 11.76 13.00
CA THR A 314 5.38 11.48 13.60
C THR A 314 5.38 10.07 14.19
N ALA A 315 6.56 9.45 14.27
CA ALA A 315 6.76 8.14 14.84
C ALA A 315 8.07 8.08 15.63
N GLU A 316 7.99 7.56 16.84
CA GLU A 316 9.12 7.30 17.72
C GLU A 316 9.10 5.81 18.10
N ASP A 317 10.28 5.19 18.15
CA ASP A 317 10.46 3.83 18.64
C ASP A 317 11.83 3.75 19.32
N SER A 318 11.85 3.84 20.63
CA SER A 318 13.09 3.93 21.39
C SER A 318 13.96 2.68 21.31
N ALA A 319 13.41 1.54 20.91
CA ALA A 319 14.18 0.32 20.66
C ALA A 319 14.88 0.34 19.29
N TYR A 320 14.20 0.85 18.25
CA TYR A 320 14.67 0.72 16.89
C TYR A 320 15.12 2.02 16.22
N PHE A 321 14.62 3.20 16.67
CA PHE A 321 14.96 4.48 16.07
C PHE A 321 15.90 5.28 16.96
N THR A 322 16.81 6.05 16.36
CA THR A 322 17.71 6.97 17.06
C THR A 322 17.17 8.41 17.13
N GLU A 323 16.17 8.72 16.32
CA GLU A 323 15.46 9.99 16.28
C GLU A 323 14.00 9.81 15.86
N GLN A 324 13.18 10.82 16.12
CA GLN A 324 11.79 10.84 15.68
C GLN A 324 11.71 10.91 14.13
N LEU A 325 10.89 10.07 13.57
CA LEU A 325 10.51 10.12 12.17
C LEU A 325 9.29 11.02 11.97
N SER A 326 9.18 11.64 10.81
CA SER A 326 8.00 12.42 10.44
C SER A 326 7.73 12.32 8.94
N GLY A 327 6.48 12.48 8.57
CA GLY A 327 6.08 12.46 7.16
C GLY A 327 4.65 12.93 6.95
N ASN A 328 4.27 12.93 5.68
CA ASN A 328 2.91 13.23 5.27
C ASN A 328 2.40 12.07 4.40
N SER A 329 1.14 11.72 4.56
CA SER A 329 0.44 10.86 3.60
C SER A 329 -0.18 11.73 2.49
N ARG A 330 -0.62 11.10 1.41
CA ARG A 330 -1.33 11.83 0.35
C ARG A 330 -2.66 12.35 0.90
N PRO A 331 -3.07 13.57 0.52
CA PRO A 331 -4.38 14.08 0.88
C PRO A 331 -5.49 13.14 0.42
N LEU A 332 -6.49 12.98 1.26
CA LEU A 332 -7.70 12.25 0.91
C LEU A 332 -8.83 13.21 0.57
N GLN A 333 -9.63 12.84 -0.42
CA GLN A 333 -10.84 13.55 -0.80
C GLN A 333 -12.07 12.76 -0.41
N ARG A 334 -13.18 13.46 -0.19
CA ARG A 334 -14.46 12.86 0.09
C ARG A 334 -14.99 12.15 -1.16
N LEU A 335 -15.42 10.90 -1.01
CA LEU A 335 -15.93 10.05 -2.08
C LEU A 335 -17.43 9.80 -1.92
N ASN A 336 -18.14 9.66 -3.04
CA ASN A 336 -19.52 9.17 -3.06
C ASN A 336 -19.54 7.67 -3.37
N THR A 337 -19.08 6.87 -2.43
CA THR A 337 -19.02 5.41 -2.57
C THR A 337 -19.22 4.76 -1.20
N THR A 338 -19.28 3.45 -1.17
CA THR A 338 -19.33 2.65 0.05
C THR A 338 -18.15 1.70 0.11
N LEU A 339 -17.73 1.30 1.32
CA LEU A 339 -16.76 0.25 1.49
C LEU A 339 -17.35 -1.09 1.05
N GLN A 340 -16.50 -1.92 0.48
CA GLN A 340 -16.80 -3.31 0.18
C GLN A 340 -16.03 -4.22 1.15
N PRO A 341 -16.61 -5.37 1.57
CA PRO A 341 -15.85 -6.34 2.33
C PRO A 341 -14.54 -6.70 1.61
N TYR A 342 -13.43 -6.65 2.32
CA TYR A 342 -12.14 -6.92 1.69
C TYR A 342 -11.91 -8.40 1.43
N ASN A 343 -12.43 -9.27 2.31
CA ASN A 343 -12.36 -10.73 2.14
C ASN A 343 -10.95 -11.20 1.76
N CYS A 344 -9.96 -10.83 2.58
CA CYS A 344 -8.56 -11.13 2.30
C CYS A 344 -8.30 -12.64 2.26
N THR A 345 -7.55 -13.08 1.26
CA THR A 345 -7.03 -14.45 1.15
C THR A 345 -5.51 -14.39 1.28
N PRO A 346 -4.89 -15.06 2.27
CA PRO A 346 -3.43 -15.08 2.39
C PRO A 346 -2.77 -15.58 1.11
N MET A 347 -1.69 -14.92 0.70
CA MET A 347 -0.91 -15.34 -0.46
C MET A 347 -0.02 -16.54 -0.09
N GLU A 348 0.10 -17.49 -1.00
CA GLU A 348 1.10 -18.56 -0.90
C GLU A 348 2.45 -17.97 -1.31
N VAL A 349 3.33 -17.76 -0.34
CA VAL A 349 4.74 -17.39 -0.55
C VAL A 349 5.56 -18.66 -0.46
N ALA A 350 6.20 -19.04 -1.56
CA ALA A 350 7.09 -20.21 -1.62
C ALA A 350 8.55 -19.76 -1.66
#